data_1b7808c1561a96201a49702fda216a01
#
_entry.id   1b7808c1561a96201a49702fda216a01
#
_cell.length_a   1.000
_cell.length_b   1.000
_cell.length_c   1.000
_cell.angle_alpha   90.00
_cell.angle_beta   90.00
_cell.angle_gamma   90.00
#
_symmetry.space_group_name_H-M   'P 1'
#
loop_
_entity.id
_entity.type
_entity.pdbx_description
1 polymer ?
#
loop_
_entity_poly.entity_id
_entity_poly.type
_entity_poly.pdbx_seq_one_letter_code
_entity_poly.pdbx_strand_id
1 'polypeptide(L)'
;ILDISERRPVGYEVHALTEPSLYLVRARVIDKEGITSGSRLIREENKVGPLSLLRYRDLSSNSEDIILDELMGAIKDNSEIHLGFYNRANNISLKVHAFQLLPGIGKSKAQKMVQSRGMAGWMEFSEVDEACEIDSVRLLAERYLIEIEDPLNNRSILDHLIRSSK
;
A
#
# COMPACT_ATOMS: atom_id res chain seq x y z
N ILE A 1 -10.34 7.05 -1.00
CA ILE A 1 -10.93 7.27 -2.32
C ILE A 1 -9.89 7.80 -3.27
N LEU A 2 -9.74 7.16 -4.41
CA LEU A 2 -8.85 7.61 -5.50
C LEU A 2 -9.58 8.48 -6.50
N ASP A 3 -10.80 8.12 -6.84
CA ASP A 3 -11.62 8.87 -7.80
C ASP A 3 -13.10 8.59 -7.60
N ILE A 4 -13.95 9.48 -8.13
CA ILE A 4 -15.40 9.33 -8.16
C ILE A 4 -15.94 9.84 -9.50
N SER A 5 -16.83 9.06 -10.14
CA SER A 5 -17.44 9.38 -11.41
C SER A 5 -18.93 9.07 -11.42
N GLU A 6 -19.70 9.80 -12.24
CA GLU A 6 -21.13 9.53 -12.40
C GLU A 6 -21.37 8.22 -13.12
N ARG A 7 -22.42 7.51 -12.70
CA ARG A 7 -22.92 6.30 -13.35
C ARG A 7 -24.42 6.36 -13.55
N ARG A 8 -24.84 6.02 -14.74
CA ARG A 8 -26.27 5.92 -15.07
C ARG A 8 -26.83 4.55 -14.71
N PRO A 9 -28.13 4.44 -14.36
CA PRO A 9 -29.12 5.53 -14.33
C PRO A 9 -29.01 6.44 -13.09
N VAL A 10 -28.46 5.98 -11.95
CA VAL A 10 -28.36 6.78 -10.72
C VAL A 10 -27.09 6.41 -9.95
N GLY A 11 -26.45 7.41 -9.36
CA GLY A 11 -25.34 7.23 -8.43
C GLY A 11 -23.97 7.49 -9.04
N TYR A 12 -22.97 7.09 -8.29
CA TYR A 12 -21.57 7.33 -8.59
C TYR A 12 -20.79 6.04 -8.43
N GLU A 13 -19.70 5.91 -9.19
CA GLU A 13 -18.70 4.87 -9.00
C GLU A 13 -17.48 5.49 -8.34
N VAL A 14 -17.01 4.87 -7.26
CA VAL A 14 -15.78 5.26 -6.60
C VAL A 14 -14.70 4.21 -6.87
N HIS A 15 -13.48 4.68 -7.11
CA HIS A 15 -12.28 3.86 -7.13
C HIS A 15 -11.52 4.13 -5.83
N ALA A 16 -11.11 3.09 -5.16
CA ALA A 16 -10.55 3.22 -3.81
C ALA A 16 -9.53 2.12 -3.49
N LEU A 17 -8.75 2.38 -2.45
CA LEU A 17 -7.97 1.37 -1.77
C LEU A 17 -8.69 0.97 -0.49
N THR A 18 -8.79 -0.33 -0.25
CA THR A 18 -9.31 -0.83 1.03
C THR A 18 -8.26 -0.68 2.12
N GLU A 19 -8.68 -0.44 3.34
CA GLU A 19 -7.79 -0.45 4.51
C GLU A 19 -8.29 -1.47 5.51
N PRO A 20 -7.39 -2.24 6.12
CA PRO A 20 -5.93 -2.22 5.98
C PRO A 20 -5.37 -3.01 4.80
N SER A 21 -6.20 -3.78 4.08
CA SER A 21 -5.74 -4.80 3.12
C SER A 21 -5.16 -4.25 1.81
N LEU A 22 -5.39 -2.98 1.50
CA LEU A 22 -4.86 -2.28 0.31
C LEU A 22 -5.20 -2.96 -1.02
N TYR A 23 -6.41 -3.49 -1.14
CA TYR A 23 -6.95 -3.91 -2.43
C TYR A 23 -7.44 -2.71 -3.22
N LEU A 24 -7.14 -2.71 -4.50
CA LEU A 24 -7.70 -1.74 -5.43
C LEU A 24 -9.10 -2.19 -5.81
N VAL A 25 -10.10 -1.35 -5.54
CA VAL A 25 -11.51 -1.72 -5.70
C VAL A 25 -12.33 -0.61 -6.35
N ARG A 26 -13.45 -1.01 -6.92
CA ARG A 26 -14.53 -0.12 -7.31
C ARG A 26 -15.80 -0.48 -6.54
N ALA A 27 -16.61 0.53 -6.28
CA ALA A 27 -17.90 0.37 -5.62
C ALA A 27 -18.86 1.45 -6.07
N ARG A 28 -20.14 1.27 -5.84
CA ARG A 28 -21.15 2.28 -6.10
C ARG A 28 -21.57 2.97 -4.82
N VAL A 29 -21.78 4.28 -4.93
CA VAL A 29 -22.41 5.08 -3.88
C VAL A 29 -23.57 5.87 -4.50
N ILE A 30 -24.62 6.10 -3.72
CA ILE A 30 -25.81 6.81 -4.20
C ILE A 30 -25.56 8.31 -4.19
N ASP A 31 -24.91 8.80 -3.15
CA ASP A 31 -24.65 10.21 -2.92
C ASP A 31 -23.14 10.45 -2.86
N LYS A 32 -22.70 11.54 -3.49
CA LYS A 32 -21.31 11.96 -3.49
C LYS A 32 -20.96 13.01 -2.43
N GLU A 33 -21.93 13.42 -1.61
CA GLU A 33 -21.72 14.47 -0.62
C GLU A 33 -20.59 14.07 0.35
N GLY A 34 -19.57 14.95 0.46
CA GLY A 34 -18.41 14.71 1.29
C GLY A 34 -17.40 13.70 0.73
N ILE A 35 -17.63 13.16 -0.49
CA ILE A 35 -16.73 12.19 -1.11
C ILE A 35 -15.92 12.88 -2.21
N THR A 36 -14.62 12.94 -1.97
CA THR A 36 -13.64 13.46 -2.94
C THR A 36 -12.40 12.57 -2.94
N SER A 37 -11.51 12.78 -3.90
CA SER A 37 -10.19 12.13 -3.87
C SER A 37 -9.51 12.42 -2.54
N GLY A 38 -8.96 11.39 -1.90
CA GLY A 38 -8.37 11.46 -0.57
C GLY A 38 -9.32 11.19 0.59
N SER A 39 -10.63 11.20 0.36
CA SER A 39 -11.62 10.91 1.41
C SER A 39 -11.53 9.47 1.90
N ARG A 40 -11.82 9.26 3.18
CA ARG A 40 -12.01 7.94 3.78
C ARG A 40 -13.48 7.69 4.04
N LEU A 41 -13.94 6.49 3.71
CA LEU A 41 -15.32 6.09 3.92
C LEU A 41 -15.38 4.88 4.84
N ILE A 42 -16.37 4.88 5.71
CA ILE A 42 -16.77 3.70 6.46
C ILE A 42 -17.95 3.08 5.71
N ARG A 43 -17.78 1.84 5.29
CA ARG A 43 -18.70 1.19 4.34
C ARG A 43 -20.16 1.26 4.76
N GLU A 44 -20.45 0.94 6.00
CA GLU A 44 -21.81 0.92 6.56
C GLU A 44 -22.40 2.33 6.68
N GLU A 45 -21.61 3.28 7.16
CA GLU A 45 -22.05 4.66 7.36
C GLU A 45 -22.33 5.39 6.05
N ASN A 46 -21.48 5.14 5.05
CA ASN A 46 -21.56 5.81 3.76
C ASN A 46 -22.39 5.04 2.73
N LYS A 47 -23.03 3.94 3.13
CA LYS A 47 -23.89 3.12 2.27
C LYS A 47 -23.18 2.72 0.96
N VAL A 48 -21.96 2.27 1.09
CA VAL A 48 -21.16 1.80 -0.04
C VAL A 48 -21.66 0.42 -0.46
N GLY A 49 -21.90 0.26 -1.75
CA GLY A 49 -22.32 -1.01 -2.32
C GLY A 49 -21.23 -2.08 -2.32
N PRO A 50 -21.51 -3.25 -2.93
CA PRO A 50 -20.52 -4.33 -3.01
C PRO A 50 -19.21 -3.87 -3.67
N LEU A 51 -18.09 -4.35 -3.12
CA LEU A 51 -16.77 -4.07 -3.65
C LEU A 51 -16.43 -5.06 -4.77
N SER A 52 -15.84 -4.54 -5.85
CA SER A 52 -15.27 -5.36 -6.92
C SER A 52 -13.82 -4.99 -7.12
N LEU A 53 -12.97 -5.99 -7.37
CA LEU A 53 -11.56 -5.74 -7.66
C LEU A 53 -11.42 -4.92 -8.94
N LEU A 54 -10.50 -3.98 -8.93
CA LEU A 54 -10.17 -3.11 -10.04
C LEU A 54 -8.71 -3.35 -10.45
N ARG A 55 -8.46 -3.41 -11.75
CA ARG A 55 -7.08 -3.51 -12.26
C ARG A 55 -6.47 -2.12 -12.32
N TYR A 56 -5.17 -2.03 -12.07
CA TYR A 56 -4.44 -0.76 -12.13
C TYR A 56 -4.67 -0.03 -13.47
N ARG A 57 -4.65 -0.76 -14.59
CA ARG A 57 -4.85 -0.19 -15.93
C ARG A 57 -6.23 0.46 -16.13
N ASP A 58 -7.19 0.16 -15.29
CA ASP A 58 -8.55 0.71 -15.37
C ASP A 58 -8.72 1.98 -14.53
N LEU A 59 -7.66 2.45 -13.88
CA LEU A 59 -7.66 3.71 -13.13
C LEU A 59 -7.67 4.92 -14.07
N SER A 60 -8.30 6.00 -13.61
CA SER A 60 -8.17 7.31 -14.25
C SER A 60 -6.77 7.88 -14.03
N SER A 61 -6.35 8.83 -14.88
CA SER A 61 -5.07 9.52 -14.68
C SER A 61 -5.03 10.26 -13.35
N ASN A 62 -6.14 10.80 -12.87
CA ASN A 62 -6.22 11.42 -11.54
C ASN A 62 -5.91 10.41 -10.42
N SER A 63 -6.46 9.20 -10.52
CA SER A 63 -6.17 8.13 -9.56
C SER A 63 -4.70 7.70 -9.60
N GLU A 64 -4.12 7.61 -10.79
CA GLU A 64 -2.70 7.27 -10.95
C GLU A 64 -1.80 8.33 -10.31
N ASP A 65 -2.17 9.59 -10.38
CA ASP A 65 -1.37 10.69 -9.81
C ASP A 65 -1.35 10.70 -8.29
N ILE A 66 -2.39 10.21 -7.64
CA ILE A 66 -2.52 10.28 -6.18
C ILE A 66 -2.30 8.96 -5.45
N ILE A 67 -2.29 7.83 -6.15
CA ILE A 67 -2.26 6.51 -5.51
C ILE A 67 -1.02 6.32 -4.61
N LEU A 68 0.13 6.81 -5.00
CA LEU A 68 1.34 6.68 -4.19
C LEU A 68 1.19 7.41 -2.85
N ASP A 69 0.68 8.63 -2.87
CA ASP A 69 0.44 9.41 -1.65
C ASP A 69 -0.61 8.77 -0.75
N GLU A 70 -1.66 8.19 -1.34
CA GLU A 70 -2.67 7.45 -0.59
C GLU A 70 -2.10 6.19 0.05
N LEU A 71 -1.23 5.46 -0.64
CA LEU A 71 -0.52 4.32 -0.07
C LEU A 71 0.39 4.74 1.08
N MET A 72 1.13 5.83 0.92
CA MET A 72 1.99 6.37 1.99
C MET A 72 1.16 6.76 3.23
N GLY A 73 0.01 7.39 3.01
CA GLY A 73 -0.92 7.74 4.08
C GLY A 73 -1.44 6.51 4.83
N ALA A 74 -1.86 5.48 4.09
CA ALA A 74 -2.34 4.23 4.68
C ALA A 74 -1.25 3.51 5.48
N ILE A 75 -0.02 3.53 5.01
CA ILE A 75 1.14 2.95 5.72
C ILE A 75 1.36 3.68 7.06
N LYS A 76 1.34 5.00 7.04
CA LYS A 76 1.52 5.81 8.26
C LYS A 76 0.40 5.59 9.28
N ASP A 77 -0.82 5.46 8.81
CA ASP A 77 -2.00 5.27 9.67
C ASP A 77 -2.10 3.86 10.25
N ASN A 78 -1.42 2.89 9.65
CA ASN A 78 -1.33 1.51 10.11
C ASN A 78 0.15 1.12 10.34
N SER A 79 0.92 1.99 10.95
CA SER A 79 2.37 1.88 11.08
C SER A 79 2.83 0.59 11.74
N GLU A 80 2.11 0.08 12.74
CA GLU A 80 2.44 -1.17 13.41
C GLU A 80 2.55 -2.34 12.43
N ILE A 81 1.57 -2.46 11.53
CA ILE A 81 1.52 -3.55 10.55
C ILE A 81 2.67 -3.39 9.55
N HIS A 82 2.82 -2.21 8.98
CA HIS A 82 3.76 -1.96 7.88
C HIS A 82 5.21 -1.89 8.34
N LEU A 83 5.47 -1.40 9.55
CA LEU A 83 6.80 -1.43 10.15
C LEU A 83 7.29 -2.87 10.35
N GLY A 84 6.35 -3.81 10.48
CA GLY A 84 6.63 -5.23 10.55
C GLY A 84 7.44 -5.77 9.38
N PHE A 85 7.29 -5.20 8.18
CA PHE A 85 8.16 -5.55 7.06
C PHE A 85 9.64 -5.30 7.39
N TYR A 86 9.96 -4.11 7.86
CA TYR A 86 11.35 -3.77 8.20
C TYR A 86 11.89 -4.59 9.36
N ASN A 87 11.06 -4.88 10.35
CA ASN A 87 11.49 -5.61 11.54
C ASN A 87 11.59 -7.12 11.35
N ARG A 88 10.84 -7.69 10.39
CA ARG A 88 10.75 -9.15 10.23
C ARG A 88 11.22 -9.66 8.88
N ALA A 89 11.60 -8.80 7.96
CA ALA A 89 12.07 -9.21 6.64
C ALA A 89 13.32 -10.09 6.75
N ASN A 90 13.33 -11.19 6.00
CA ASN A 90 14.40 -12.15 5.94
C ASN A 90 14.80 -12.46 4.50
N ASN A 91 15.73 -13.37 4.31
CA ASN A 91 16.08 -13.87 3.00
C ASN A 91 14.88 -14.57 2.35
N ILE A 92 14.62 -14.26 1.10
CA ILE A 92 13.60 -14.91 0.27
C ILE A 92 14.21 -16.01 -0.60
N SER A 93 15.54 -16.04 -0.71
CA SER A 93 16.33 -17.09 -1.33
C SER A 93 17.74 -17.08 -0.75
N LEU A 94 18.59 -18.00 -1.18
CA LEU A 94 19.99 -18.07 -0.72
C LEU A 94 20.77 -16.77 -1.01
N LYS A 95 20.39 -16.03 -2.04
CA LYS A 95 21.13 -14.86 -2.50
C LYS A 95 20.39 -13.54 -2.38
N VAL A 96 19.09 -13.57 -2.03
CA VAL A 96 18.24 -12.38 -2.07
C VAL A 96 17.53 -12.19 -0.73
N HIS A 97 17.70 -11.02 -0.14
CA HIS A 97 16.95 -10.60 1.04
C HIS A 97 15.68 -9.83 0.62
N ALA A 98 14.63 -9.91 1.41
CA ALA A 98 13.38 -9.21 1.14
C ALA A 98 13.54 -7.68 1.01
N PHE A 99 14.52 -7.07 1.67
CA PHE A 99 14.81 -5.65 1.50
C PHE A 99 15.17 -5.29 0.06
N GLN A 100 15.70 -6.23 -0.71
CA GLN A 100 16.04 -6.02 -2.13
C GLN A 100 14.78 -5.91 -3.02
N LEU A 101 13.59 -6.21 -2.49
CA LEU A 101 12.33 -5.95 -3.19
C LEU A 101 12.00 -4.45 -3.22
N LEU A 102 12.55 -3.68 -2.31
CA LEU A 102 12.36 -2.23 -2.30
C LEU A 102 13.14 -1.58 -3.46
N PRO A 103 12.52 -0.62 -4.17
CA PRO A 103 13.19 0.05 -5.29
C PRO A 103 14.52 0.68 -4.88
N GLY A 104 15.56 0.40 -5.66
CA GLY A 104 16.89 0.96 -5.44
C GLY A 104 17.71 0.30 -4.34
N ILE A 105 17.21 -0.71 -3.66
CA ILE A 105 17.94 -1.44 -2.61
C ILE A 105 18.58 -2.68 -3.22
N GLY A 106 19.90 -2.64 -3.35
CA GLY A 106 20.70 -3.78 -3.77
C GLY A 106 21.18 -4.63 -2.60
N LYS A 107 21.98 -5.64 -2.92
CA LYS A 107 22.51 -6.60 -1.93
C LYS A 107 23.32 -5.93 -0.81
N SER A 108 24.20 -5.01 -1.16
CA SER A 108 25.08 -4.33 -0.19
C SER A 108 24.27 -3.46 0.78
N LYS A 109 23.33 -2.70 0.27
CA LYS A 109 22.45 -1.85 1.10
C LYS A 109 21.55 -2.72 1.99
N ALA A 110 20.99 -3.79 1.46
CA ALA A 110 20.18 -4.72 2.23
C ALA A 110 20.97 -5.33 3.40
N GLN A 111 22.19 -5.72 3.20
CA GLN A 111 23.05 -6.24 4.27
C GLN A 111 23.31 -5.20 5.37
N LYS A 112 23.56 -3.95 4.99
CA LYS A 112 23.71 -2.85 5.95
C LYS A 112 22.43 -2.61 6.76
N MET A 113 21.29 -2.69 6.11
CA MET A 113 19.98 -2.56 6.77
C MET A 113 19.76 -3.68 7.80
N VAL A 114 20.10 -4.91 7.46
CA VAL A 114 20.03 -6.05 8.40
C VAL A 114 20.92 -5.82 9.61
N GLN A 115 22.16 -5.35 9.39
CA GLN A 115 23.08 -5.04 10.48
C GLN A 115 22.57 -3.90 11.37
N SER A 116 22.02 -2.84 10.77
CA SER A 116 21.45 -1.72 11.51
C SER A 116 20.23 -2.14 12.34
N ARG A 117 19.43 -3.05 11.83
CA ARG A 117 18.27 -3.57 12.54
C ARG A 117 18.68 -4.31 13.82
N GLY A 118 19.73 -5.10 13.75
CA GLY A 118 20.16 -5.94 14.86
C GLY A 118 19.07 -6.85 15.38
N MET A 119 19.08 -7.11 16.68
CA MET A 119 18.05 -7.93 17.35
C MET A 119 16.87 -7.12 17.87
N ALA A 120 17.08 -5.84 18.14
CA ALA A 120 16.06 -4.96 18.72
C ALA A 120 15.02 -4.47 17.73
N GLY A 121 15.41 -4.33 16.45
CA GLY A 121 14.55 -3.73 15.42
C GLY A 121 14.31 -2.25 15.63
N TRP A 122 13.24 -1.76 15.03
CA TRP A 122 12.86 -0.34 15.09
C TRP A 122 11.43 -0.19 15.60
N MET A 123 11.16 0.92 16.29
CA MET A 123 9.83 1.22 16.83
C MET A 123 9.05 2.20 15.95
N GLU A 124 9.73 2.95 15.10
CA GLU A 124 9.13 3.95 14.22
C GLU A 124 9.84 3.98 12.86
N PHE A 125 9.12 4.41 11.83
CA PHE A 125 9.71 4.60 10.49
C PHE A 125 10.85 5.61 10.49
N SER A 126 10.77 6.65 11.32
CA SER A 126 11.83 7.65 11.44
C SER A 126 13.15 7.04 11.90
N GLU A 127 13.11 6.02 12.76
CA GLU A 127 14.31 5.30 13.17
C GLU A 127 14.92 4.51 12.02
N VAL A 128 14.09 3.88 11.19
CA VAL A 128 14.55 3.18 9.98
C VAL A 128 15.20 4.17 9.02
N ASP A 129 14.56 5.30 8.79
CA ASP A 129 15.05 6.34 7.87
C ASP A 129 16.42 6.86 8.29
N GLU A 130 16.59 7.13 9.58
CA GLU A 130 17.84 7.62 10.12
C GLU A 130 18.95 6.56 10.10
N ALA A 131 18.63 5.33 10.52
CA ALA A 131 19.61 4.25 10.60
C ALA A 131 20.06 3.75 9.21
N CYS A 132 19.14 3.71 8.25
CA CYS A 132 19.39 3.14 6.92
C CYS A 132 19.58 4.19 5.83
N GLU A 133 19.38 5.47 6.14
CA GLU A 133 19.47 6.58 5.17
C GLU A 133 18.52 6.38 3.98
N ILE A 134 17.25 6.05 4.28
CA ILE A 134 16.21 5.85 3.28
C ILE A 134 14.92 6.58 3.68
N ASP A 135 13.98 6.69 2.75
CA ASP A 135 12.59 7.06 3.03
C ASP A 135 11.76 5.78 3.09
N SER A 136 11.67 5.20 4.27
CA SER A 136 11.11 3.86 4.47
C SER A 136 9.63 3.74 4.07
N VAL A 137 8.82 4.74 4.38
CA VAL A 137 7.41 4.76 4.00
C VAL A 137 7.25 4.85 2.49
N ARG A 138 7.99 5.74 1.86
CA ARG A 138 7.94 5.92 0.40
C ARG A 138 8.40 4.67 -0.35
N LEU A 139 9.51 4.09 0.04
CA LEU A 139 10.02 2.87 -0.61
C LEU A 139 9.05 1.71 -0.50
N LEU A 140 8.44 1.54 0.66
CA LEU A 140 7.44 0.51 0.87
C LEU A 140 6.19 0.76 0.02
N ALA A 141 5.72 2.00 -0.03
CA ALA A 141 4.60 2.40 -0.87
C ALA A 141 4.89 2.17 -2.37
N GLU A 142 6.08 2.53 -2.82
CA GLU A 142 6.50 2.29 -4.21
C GLU A 142 6.52 0.80 -4.53
N ARG A 143 6.99 -0.04 -3.61
CA ARG A 143 6.95 -1.49 -3.78
C ARG A 143 5.52 -2.02 -3.82
N TYR A 144 4.65 -1.55 -2.95
CA TYR A 144 3.23 -1.93 -2.98
C TYR A 144 2.59 -1.56 -4.32
N LEU A 145 2.92 -0.39 -4.85
CA LEU A 145 2.42 0.04 -6.15
C LEU A 145 2.88 -0.89 -7.28
N ILE A 146 4.12 -1.32 -7.28
CA ILE A 146 4.64 -2.31 -8.24
C ILE A 146 3.82 -3.60 -8.17
N GLU A 147 3.49 -4.08 -6.99
CA GLU A 147 2.68 -5.29 -6.79
C GLU A 147 1.23 -5.10 -7.25
N ILE A 148 0.67 -3.92 -7.03
CA ILE A 148 -0.69 -3.57 -7.48
C ILE A 148 -0.75 -3.46 -9.00
N GLU A 149 0.27 -2.90 -9.63
CA GLU A 149 0.35 -2.77 -11.09
C GLU A 149 0.45 -4.13 -11.80
N ASP A 150 1.21 -5.05 -11.25
CA ASP A 150 1.46 -6.36 -11.85
C ASP A 150 1.50 -7.46 -10.78
N PRO A 151 0.32 -7.84 -10.25
CA PRO A 151 0.23 -8.76 -9.11
C PRO A 151 0.67 -10.19 -9.44
N LEU A 152 0.64 -10.60 -10.71
CA LEU A 152 0.97 -11.97 -11.07
C LEU A 152 2.48 -12.21 -11.24
N ASN A 153 3.24 -11.17 -11.56
CA ASN A 153 4.66 -11.26 -11.90
C ASN A 153 5.59 -10.80 -10.80
N ASN A 154 5.05 -10.37 -9.66
CA ASN A 154 5.84 -9.87 -8.54
C ASN A 154 5.58 -10.67 -7.26
N ARG A 155 6.63 -10.89 -6.46
CA ARG A 155 6.47 -11.41 -5.11
C ARG A 155 5.66 -10.41 -4.29
N SER A 156 4.67 -10.91 -3.56
CA SER A 156 3.74 -10.04 -2.87
C SER A 156 4.10 -9.87 -1.39
N ILE A 157 4.63 -8.72 -1.03
CA ILE A 157 4.74 -8.28 0.36
C ILE A 157 3.34 -8.08 0.94
N LEU A 158 2.44 -7.50 0.14
CA LEU A 158 1.05 -7.25 0.54
C LEU A 158 0.35 -8.54 0.97
N ASP A 159 0.44 -9.61 0.17
CA ASP A 159 -0.22 -10.87 0.50
C ASP A 159 0.37 -11.51 1.77
N HIS A 160 1.68 -11.48 1.93
CA HIS A 160 2.34 -12.09 3.07
C HIS A 160 2.22 -11.28 4.37
N LEU A 161 2.27 -9.95 4.27
CA LEU A 161 2.31 -9.09 5.46
C LEU A 161 0.91 -8.69 5.94
N ILE A 162 0.01 -8.39 5.02
CA ILE A 162 -1.25 -7.72 5.33
C ILE A 162 -2.46 -8.61 5.08
N ARG A 163 -2.52 -9.21 3.89
CA ARG A 163 -3.72 -9.92 3.43
C ARG A 163 -3.84 -11.34 3.96
N SER A 164 -2.75 -11.92 4.43
CA SER A 164 -2.73 -13.26 5.02
C SER A 164 -3.11 -13.28 6.51
N SER A 165 -3.16 -12.13 7.15
CA SER A 165 -3.56 -11.99 8.56
C SER A 165 -5.07 -12.19 8.68
N LYS A 166 -5.49 -13.32 9.19
CA LYS A 166 -6.88 -13.58 9.53
C LYS A 166 -7.05 -13.64 11.05
#